data_602ac764dac78e3be5b24f32a73a7e1a
#
_entry.id   602ac764dac78e3be5b24f32a73a7e1a
#
_cell.length_a   1.000
_cell.length_b   1.000
_cell.length_c   1.000
_cell.angle_alpha   90.00
_cell.angle_beta   90.00
_cell.angle_gamma   90.00
#
_symmetry.space_group_name_H-M   'P 1'
#
loop_
_entity.id
_entity.type
_entity.pdbx_description
1 polymer ?
#
loop_
_entity_poly.entity_id
_entity_poly.type
_entity_poly.pdbx_seq_one_letter_code
_entity_poly.pdbx_strand_id
1 'polypeptide(L)'
;MAEERVPVLETKCLGIQFGGLKAVNDVNIEIYPGELIGLIGPNGAGKTTIFNLITGIYKPTSGSYMLCGRRMNGLSTHQVVEAGIARTFQNIRLFKKMTVLENVMVAFNKDMKCNLFQSIFRTPFFWKEEAETAQKAMDLLKLFKLDGFADQLAENLPYGKQRLLEIARALATDMKLLLLDEPAAGMNPVETAELKESIKMLREKFRIPILLIEHDMSLVMSICERIYVLNFGEILASGKPEEIANNKDVIEAYLGKEDEDEEGGGNDAEG
;
A
#
# COMPACT_ATOMS: atom_id res chain seq x y z
N MET A 1 23.78 -14.00 -20.15
CA MET A 1 23.85 -13.95 -18.68
C MET A 1 22.57 -13.26 -18.27
N ALA A 2 21.69 -13.91 -17.49
CA ALA A 2 20.51 -13.23 -16.93
C ALA A 2 21.06 -12.16 -15.98
N GLU A 3 20.71 -10.89 -16.20
CA GLU A 3 20.94 -9.85 -15.20
C GLU A 3 20.28 -10.30 -13.89
N GLU A 4 21.07 -10.43 -12.85
CA GLU A 4 20.58 -10.72 -11.51
C GLU A 4 19.65 -9.58 -11.10
N ARG A 5 18.34 -9.78 -11.21
CA ARG A 5 17.35 -8.77 -10.83
C ARG A 5 17.41 -8.60 -9.32
N VAL A 6 17.87 -7.45 -8.85
CA VAL A 6 17.89 -7.11 -7.43
C VAL A 6 16.46 -6.76 -6.98
N PRO A 7 15.92 -7.40 -5.95
CA PRO A 7 14.59 -7.08 -5.44
C PRO A 7 14.58 -5.68 -4.80
N VAL A 8 13.46 -4.96 -4.98
CA VAL A 8 13.21 -3.70 -4.26
C VAL A 8 12.84 -3.97 -2.80
N LEU A 9 11.97 -4.96 -2.56
CA LEU A 9 11.70 -5.48 -1.22
C LEU A 9 12.10 -6.95 -1.16
N GLU A 10 12.82 -7.32 -0.10
CA GLU A 10 13.15 -8.70 0.22
C GLU A 10 12.88 -8.95 1.70
N THR A 11 12.14 -9.99 2.03
CA THR A 11 12.00 -10.48 3.41
C THR A 11 12.64 -11.85 3.54
N LYS A 12 13.38 -12.08 4.64
CA LYS A 12 14.06 -13.36 4.92
C LYS A 12 13.64 -13.87 6.28
N CYS A 13 12.91 -14.98 6.30
CA CYS A 13 12.39 -15.65 7.48
C CYS A 13 11.69 -14.65 8.43
N LEU A 14 10.97 -13.66 7.83
CA LEU A 14 10.34 -12.58 8.58
C LEU A 14 9.25 -13.15 9.50
N GLY A 15 9.31 -12.78 10.78
CA GLY A 15 8.34 -13.26 11.74
C GLY A 15 8.10 -12.30 12.90
N ILE A 16 6.91 -12.42 13.48
CA ILE A 16 6.54 -11.73 14.72
C ILE A 16 5.68 -12.62 15.60
N GLN A 17 5.97 -12.56 16.88
CA GLN A 17 5.25 -13.27 17.92
C GLN A 17 4.68 -12.28 18.95
N PHE A 18 3.40 -12.42 19.27
CA PHE A 18 2.73 -11.66 20.32
C PHE A 18 2.40 -12.63 21.48
N GLY A 19 3.10 -12.49 22.62
CA GLY A 19 3.00 -13.47 23.68
C GLY A 19 3.32 -14.88 23.18
N GLY A 20 2.37 -15.82 23.25
CA GLY A 20 2.50 -17.19 22.75
C GLY A 20 2.12 -17.39 21.28
N LEU A 21 1.47 -16.40 20.64
CA LEU A 21 0.94 -16.52 19.28
C LEU A 21 1.97 -16.03 18.24
N LYS A 22 2.38 -16.90 17.33
CA LYS A 22 3.13 -16.51 16.13
C LYS A 22 2.16 -16.00 15.07
N ALA A 23 2.02 -14.67 14.96
CA ALA A 23 1.13 -14.04 13.99
C ALA A 23 1.69 -14.03 12.57
N VAL A 24 3.02 -14.04 12.42
CA VAL A 24 3.75 -14.22 11.16
C VAL A 24 4.96 -15.09 11.45
N ASN A 25 5.21 -16.11 10.63
CA ASN A 25 6.28 -17.06 10.80
C ASN A 25 6.94 -17.37 9.45
N ASP A 26 8.25 -17.24 9.39
CA ASP A 26 9.11 -17.60 8.24
C ASP A 26 8.64 -17.05 6.88
N VAL A 27 8.18 -15.80 6.83
CA VAL A 27 7.68 -15.19 5.59
C VAL A 27 8.83 -14.69 4.72
N ASN A 28 8.87 -15.23 3.49
CA ASN A 28 9.84 -14.91 2.46
C ASN A 28 9.13 -14.32 1.24
N ILE A 29 9.27 -13.00 1.01
CA ILE A 29 8.65 -12.25 -0.09
C ILE A 29 9.74 -11.47 -0.81
N GLU A 30 9.72 -11.52 -2.13
CA GLU A 30 10.55 -10.70 -3.00
C GLU A 30 9.67 -9.90 -3.95
N ILE A 31 9.96 -8.61 -4.11
CA ILE A 31 9.26 -7.71 -5.04
C ILE A 31 10.28 -7.02 -5.91
N TYR A 32 10.13 -7.13 -7.21
CA TYR A 32 11.05 -6.55 -8.19
C TYR A 32 10.52 -5.24 -8.78
N PRO A 33 11.39 -4.41 -9.41
CA PRO A 33 10.98 -3.13 -9.99
C PRO A 33 9.83 -3.28 -10.99
N GLY A 34 8.75 -2.53 -10.78
CA GLY A 34 7.57 -2.53 -11.65
C GLY A 34 6.64 -3.73 -11.49
N GLU A 35 6.86 -4.63 -10.52
CA GLU A 35 5.91 -5.71 -10.24
C GLU A 35 4.69 -5.21 -9.45
N LEU A 36 3.53 -5.74 -9.80
CA LEU A 36 2.30 -5.64 -9.02
C LEU A 36 2.00 -7.00 -8.40
N ILE A 37 2.18 -7.09 -7.10
CA ILE A 37 2.06 -8.34 -6.34
C ILE A 37 0.85 -8.28 -5.42
N GLY A 38 0.03 -9.33 -5.44
CA GLY A 38 -1.05 -9.52 -4.47
C GLY A 38 -0.57 -10.30 -3.23
N LEU A 39 -0.97 -9.85 -2.04
CA LEU A 39 -0.87 -10.61 -0.80
C LEU A 39 -2.29 -10.92 -0.33
N ILE A 40 -2.72 -12.14 -0.55
CA ILE A 40 -4.07 -12.60 -0.23
C ILE A 40 -4.06 -13.65 0.87
N GLY A 41 -5.22 -14.03 1.35
CA GLY A 41 -5.40 -15.07 2.37
C GLY A 41 -6.64 -14.80 3.21
N PRO A 42 -7.09 -15.77 3.98
CA PRO A 42 -8.27 -15.64 4.84
C PRO A 42 -8.15 -14.51 5.87
N ASN A 43 -9.26 -14.13 6.50
CA ASN A 43 -9.25 -13.18 7.61
C ASN A 43 -8.43 -13.75 8.77
N GLY A 44 -7.59 -12.89 9.38
CA GLY A 44 -6.68 -13.32 10.43
C GLY A 44 -5.43 -14.06 9.96
N ALA A 45 -5.21 -14.26 8.65
CA ALA A 45 -4.02 -14.93 8.13
C ALA A 45 -2.69 -14.19 8.42
N GLY A 46 -2.73 -12.90 8.80
CA GLY A 46 -1.53 -12.11 9.12
C GLY A 46 -1.15 -11.05 8.09
N LYS A 47 -1.96 -10.81 7.05
CA LYS A 47 -1.67 -9.85 5.96
C LYS A 47 -1.34 -8.45 6.48
N THR A 48 -2.23 -7.86 7.29
CA THR A 48 -2.04 -6.54 7.90
C THR A 48 -0.83 -6.53 8.85
N THR A 49 -0.52 -7.65 9.50
CA THR A 49 0.66 -7.79 10.35
C THR A 49 1.94 -7.70 9.53
N ILE A 50 1.99 -8.30 8.34
CA ILE A 50 3.12 -8.16 7.40
C ILE A 50 3.28 -6.69 6.99
N PHE A 51 2.19 -6.01 6.63
CA PHE A 51 2.25 -4.57 6.31
C PHE A 51 2.77 -3.74 7.49
N ASN A 52 2.33 -4.05 8.71
CA ASN A 52 2.80 -3.37 9.91
C ASN A 52 4.29 -3.63 10.21
N LEU A 53 4.80 -4.82 9.88
CA LEU A 53 6.22 -5.14 9.96
C LEU A 53 7.03 -4.35 8.92
N ILE A 54 6.62 -4.35 7.66
CA ILE A 54 7.30 -3.66 6.55
C ILE A 54 7.30 -2.14 6.77
N THR A 55 6.24 -1.58 7.36
CA THR A 55 6.12 -0.13 7.64
C THR A 55 6.73 0.30 8.98
N GLY A 56 7.34 -0.62 9.74
CA GLY A 56 8.01 -0.31 11.00
C GLY A 56 7.06 0.02 12.17
N ILE A 57 5.74 -0.25 12.02
CA ILE A 57 4.76 -0.16 13.12
C ILE A 57 5.05 -1.27 14.14
N TYR A 58 5.36 -2.48 13.63
CA TYR A 58 5.83 -3.58 14.46
C TYR A 58 7.29 -3.87 14.19
N LYS A 59 8.01 -4.31 15.23
CA LYS A 59 9.38 -4.80 15.11
C LYS A 59 9.36 -6.31 14.95
N PRO A 60 10.03 -6.88 13.93
CA PRO A 60 10.10 -8.33 13.78
C PRO A 60 10.82 -8.97 14.98
N THR A 61 10.32 -10.11 15.44
CA THR A 61 10.96 -10.94 16.47
C THR A 61 11.98 -11.90 15.87
N SER A 62 11.83 -12.23 14.57
CA SER A 62 12.76 -13.08 13.82
C SER A 62 12.90 -12.57 12.39
N GLY A 63 13.96 -13.00 11.72
CA GLY A 63 14.24 -12.68 10.34
C GLY A 63 14.60 -11.21 10.08
N SER A 64 14.51 -10.82 8.83
CA SER A 64 14.85 -9.46 8.39
C SER A 64 14.08 -9.08 7.12
N TYR A 65 14.01 -7.75 6.88
CA TYR A 65 13.56 -7.25 5.59
C TYR A 65 14.49 -6.14 5.09
N MET A 66 14.60 -6.04 3.78
CA MET A 66 15.47 -5.10 3.09
C MET A 66 14.70 -4.33 2.04
N LEU A 67 15.02 -3.06 1.88
CA LEU A 67 14.54 -2.20 0.79
C LEU A 67 15.74 -1.78 -0.05
N CYS A 68 15.76 -2.14 -1.35
CA CYS A 68 16.89 -1.89 -2.24
C CYS A 68 18.25 -2.31 -1.63
N GLY A 69 18.32 -3.48 -1.00
CA GLY A 69 19.51 -4.01 -0.33
C GLY A 69 19.84 -3.38 1.03
N ARG A 70 19.13 -2.32 1.46
CA ARG A 70 19.30 -1.71 2.78
C ARG A 70 18.44 -2.43 3.81
N ARG A 71 19.05 -2.87 4.90
CA ARG A 71 18.32 -3.48 6.03
C ARG A 71 17.45 -2.44 6.73
N MET A 72 16.17 -2.79 6.95
CA MET A 72 15.13 -1.91 7.48
C MET A 72 14.72 -2.24 8.91
N ASN A 73 15.18 -3.39 9.46
CA ASN A 73 14.83 -3.80 10.82
C ASN A 73 15.16 -2.72 11.85
N GLY A 74 14.22 -2.44 12.73
CA GLY A 74 14.40 -1.53 13.85
C GLY A 74 14.26 -0.04 13.51
N LEU A 75 14.09 0.32 12.24
CA LEU A 75 13.78 1.69 11.84
C LEU A 75 12.39 2.09 12.38
N SER A 76 12.26 3.38 12.73
CA SER A 76 10.96 3.98 13.03
C SER A 76 10.12 4.14 11.77
N THR A 77 8.79 4.26 11.91
CA THR A 77 7.88 4.49 10.77
C THR A 77 8.30 5.69 9.92
N HIS A 78 8.74 6.79 10.55
CA HIS A 78 9.25 7.96 9.85
C HIS A 78 10.47 7.61 8.97
N GLN A 79 11.46 6.90 9.52
CA GLN A 79 12.65 6.47 8.77
C GLN A 79 12.32 5.49 7.64
N VAL A 80 11.28 4.66 7.81
CA VAL A 80 10.79 3.76 6.76
C VAL A 80 10.18 4.55 5.60
N VAL A 81 9.38 5.59 5.90
CA VAL A 81 8.84 6.50 4.89
C VAL A 81 9.95 7.27 4.18
N GLU A 82 10.93 7.78 4.91
CA GLU A 82 12.12 8.47 4.33
C GLU A 82 12.94 7.53 3.43
N ALA A 83 13.01 6.24 3.74
CA ALA A 83 13.69 5.26 2.91
C ALA A 83 12.95 4.98 1.58
N GLY A 84 11.66 5.34 1.50
CA GLY A 84 10.86 5.26 0.29
C GLY A 84 9.74 4.20 0.30
N ILE A 85 9.26 3.76 1.47
CA ILE A 85 8.05 2.94 1.56
C ILE A 85 6.86 3.84 1.84
N ALA A 86 5.89 3.88 0.92
CA ALA A 86 4.61 4.54 1.11
C ALA A 86 3.51 3.50 1.33
N ARG A 87 2.52 3.82 2.18
CA ARG A 87 1.35 2.98 2.44
C ARG A 87 0.09 3.81 2.41
N THR A 88 -0.93 3.34 1.71
CA THR A 88 -2.31 3.77 1.93
C THR A 88 -2.91 2.92 3.05
N PHE A 89 -3.87 3.47 3.77
CA PHE A 89 -4.54 2.77 4.86
C PHE A 89 -5.96 2.40 4.44
N GLN A 90 -6.54 1.34 5.01
CA GLN A 90 -7.92 0.95 4.80
C GLN A 90 -8.88 2.14 4.99
N ASN A 91 -8.72 2.89 6.07
CA ASN A 91 -9.40 4.17 6.28
C ASN A 91 -8.59 5.31 5.66
N ILE A 92 -9.17 6.03 4.72
CA ILE A 92 -8.53 7.15 4.02
C ILE A 92 -8.01 8.21 5.01
N ARG A 93 -6.72 8.53 4.90
CA ARG A 93 -6.03 9.49 5.76
C ARG A 93 -5.66 10.76 4.99
N LEU A 94 -6.64 11.58 4.65
CA LEU A 94 -6.44 12.89 4.05
C LEU A 94 -6.51 14.01 5.09
N PHE A 95 -5.88 15.13 4.77
CA PHE A 95 -6.09 16.40 5.49
C PHE A 95 -7.42 17.00 5.02
N LYS A 96 -8.52 16.60 5.69
CA LYS A 96 -9.90 16.86 5.25
C LYS A 96 -10.21 18.32 5.00
N LYS A 97 -9.64 19.23 5.82
CA LYS A 97 -9.85 20.69 5.76
C LYS A 97 -8.86 21.41 4.83
N MET A 98 -7.99 20.69 4.16
CA MET A 98 -7.12 21.20 3.10
C MET A 98 -7.72 20.91 1.74
N THR A 99 -7.37 21.70 0.76
CA THR A 99 -7.77 21.47 -0.63
C THR A 99 -7.10 20.22 -1.19
N VAL A 100 -7.59 19.74 -2.31
CA VAL A 100 -7.00 18.60 -3.06
C VAL A 100 -5.55 18.92 -3.43
N LEU A 101 -5.29 20.13 -3.92
CA LEU A 101 -3.95 20.60 -4.28
C LEU A 101 -3.02 20.63 -3.05
N GLU A 102 -3.46 21.26 -1.96
CA GLU A 102 -2.68 21.35 -0.72
C GLU A 102 -2.34 19.99 -0.14
N ASN A 103 -3.25 19.01 -0.20
CA ASN A 103 -2.98 17.64 0.23
C ASN A 103 -1.78 17.00 -0.48
N VAL A 104 -1.61 17.27 -1.78
CA VAL A 104 -0.46 16.77 -2.56
C VAL A 104 0.78 17.61 -2.28
N MET A 105 0.65 18.94 -2.19
CA MET A 105 1.78 19.85 -1.91
C MET A 105 2.47 19.53 -0.60
N VAL A 106 1.72 19.18 0.46
CA VAL A 106 2.31 18.77 1.77
C VAL A 106 3.28 17.61 1.65
N ALA A 107 3.07 16.70 0.71
CA ALA A 107 3.97 15.55 0.52
C ALA A 107 5.34 15.93 -0.08
N PHE A 108 5.41 17.05 -0.80
CA PHE A 108 6.67 17.58 -1.33
C PHE A 108 7.49 18.36 -0.30
N ASN A 109 6.96 18.64 0.91
CA ASN A 109 7.69 19.42 1.93
C ASN A 109 9.03 18.80 2.33
N LYS A 110 9.22 17.49 2.14
CA LYS A 110 10.49 16.81 2.34
C LYS A 110 11.62 17.40 1.47
N ASP A 111 11.30 17.88 0.29
CA ASP A 111 12.25 18.38 -0.71
C ASP A 111 12.42 19.90 -0.68
N MET A 112 11.65 20.61 0.14
CA MET A 112 11.75 22.07 0.27
C MET A 112 13.08 22.46 0.88
N LYS A 113 13.79 23.34 0.19
CA LYS A 113 15.09 23.89 0.60
C LYS A 113 14.97 25.15 1.43
N CYS A 114 13.76 25.70 1.54
CA CYS A 114 13.47 26.86 2.38
C CYS A 114 13.78 26.58 3.84
N ASN A 115 14.61 27.43 4.45
CA ASN A 115 14.80 27.39 5.89
C ASN A 115 13.62 28.10 6.61
N LEU A 116 13.51 27.88 7.94
CA LEU A 116 12.45 28.44 8.76
C LEU A 116 12.32 29.96 8.62
N PHE A 117 13.45 30.69 8.51
CA PHE A 117 13.46 32.13 8.35
C PHE A 117 12.84 32.56 7.01
N GLN A 118 13.20 31.90 5.91
CA GLN A 118 12.64 32.19 4.57
C GLN A 118 11.14 31.93 4.50
N SER A 119 10.66 30.90 5.21
CA SER A 119 9.25 30.55 5.30
C SER A 119 8.46 31.59 6.12
N ILE A 120 9.00 32.06 7.25
CA ILE A 120 8.34 33.07 8.11
C ILE A 120 8.24 34.41 7.39
N PHE A 121 9.33 34.85 6.73
CA PHE A 121 9.36 36.16 6.05
C PHE A 121 8.86 36.10 4.62
N ARG A 122 8.37 34.95 4.14
CA ARG A 122 7.79 34.76 2.80
C ARG A 122 8.63 35.43 1.70
N THR A 123 9.94 35.12 1.68
CA THR A 123 10.89 35.68 0.74
C THR A 123 10.49 35.37 -0.72
N PRO A 124 11.00 36.11 -1.74
CA PRO A 124 10.78 35.77 -3.14
C PRO A 124 11.19 34.33 -3.49
N PHE A 125 12.20 33.80 -2.81
CA PHE A 125 12.63 32.39 -2.95
C PHE A 125 11.55 31.41 -2.47
N PHE A 126 10.89 31.69 -1.33
CA PHE A 126 9.78 30.90 -0.82
C PHE A 126 8.62 30.84 -1.85
N TRP A 127 8.19 31.99 -2.38
CA TRP A 127 7.11 32.05 -3.38
C TRP A 127 7.43 31.30 -4.66
N LYS A 128 8.70 31.33 -5.10
CA LYS A 128 9.15 30.57 -6.27
C LYS A 128 9.05 29.07 -6.01
N GLU A 129 9.56 28.62 -4.87
CA GLU A 129 9.57 27.19 -4.49
C GLU A 129 8.15 26.66 -4.28
N GLU A 130 7.26 27.48 -3.69
CA GLU A 130 5.84 27.16 -3.52
C GLU A 130 5.13 27.03 -4.88
N ALA A 131 5.39 27.93 -5.82
CA ALA A 131 4.82 27.87 -7.18
C ALA A 131 5.31 26.63 -7.96
N GLU A 132 6.61 26.27 -7.85
CA GLU A 132 7.16 25.07 -8.45
C GLU A 132 6.54 23.82 -7.84
N THR A 133 6.33 23.79 -6.53
CA THR A 133 5.67 22.69 -5.82
C THR A 133 4.20 22.56 -6.22
N ALA A 134 3.47 23.69 -6.31
CA ALA A 134 2.09 23.70 -6.77
C ALA A 134 1.96 23.16 -8.20
N GLN A 135 2.90 23.52 -9.09
CA GLN A 135 2.90 23.01 -10.47
C GLN A 135 3.14 21.49 -10.49
N LYS A 136 4.11 20.98 -9.74
CA LYS A 136 4.36 19.53 -9.62
C LYS A 136 3.14 18.80 -9.07
N ALA A 137 2.51 19.35 -8.02
CA ALA A 137 1.30 18.79 -7.44
C ALA A 137 0.15 18.76 -8.45
N MET A 138 -0.04 19.85 -9.21
CA MET A 138 -1.05 19.92 -10.27
C MET A 138 -0.81 18.90 -11.38
N ASP A 139 0.45 18.67 -11.77
CA ASP A 139 0.80 17.67 -12.77
C ASP A 139 0.52 16.25 -12.28
N LEU A 140 0.73 15.96 -10.98
CA LEU A 140 0.29 14.69 -10.38
C LEU A 140 -1.25 14.59 -10.37
N LEU A 141 -1.97 15.64 -9.99
CA LEU A 141 -3.43 15.63 -9.99
C LEU A 141 -4.01 15.34 -11.38
N LYS A 142 -3.42 15.88 -12.44
CA LYS A 142 -3.82 15.58 -13.84
C LYS A 142 -3.69 14.09 -14.17
N LEU A 143 -2.66 13.40 -13.67
CA LEU A 143 -2.49 11.96 -13.89
C LEU A 143 -3.66 11.13 -13.33
N PHE A 144 -4.23 11.58 -12.22
CA PHE A 144 -5.37 10.95 -11.55
C PHE A 144 -6.72 11.57 -11.92
N LYS A 145 -6.75 12.51 -12.89
CA LYS A 145 -7.96 13.25 -13.29
C LYS A 145 -8.63 13.97 -12.11
N LEU A 146 -7.80 14.54 -11.22
CA LEU A 146 -8.20 15.29 -10.02
C LEU A 146 -7.95 16.79 -10.14
N ASP A 147 -7.36 17.26 -11.24
CA ASP A 147 -7.03 18.67 -11.49
C ASP A 147 -8.25 19.58 -11.49
N GLY A 148 -9.40 19.10 -11.99
CA GLY A 148 -10.67 19.83 -11.92
C GLY A 148 -11.24 20.03 -10.51
N PHE A 149 -10.66 19.35 -9.50
CA PHE A 149 -11.07 19.42 -8.10
C PHE A 149 -10.01 20.11 -7.22
N ALA A 150 -8.95 20.67 -7.81
CA ALA A 150 -7.76 21.16 -7.11
C ALA A 150 -8.07 22.09 -5.93
N ASP A 151 -9.04 23.01 -6.11
CA ASP A 151 -9.42 24.01 -5.11
C ASP A 151 -10.52 23.55 -4.14
N GLN A 152 -11.05 22.33 -4.32
CA GLN A 152 -12.06 21.78 -3.42
C GLN A 152 -11.42 21.20 -2.16
N LEU A 153 -12.13 21.27 -1.03
CA LEU A 153 -11.71 20.57 0.19
C LEU A 153 -11.74 19.06 -0.04
N ALA A 154 -10.72 18.36 0.45
CA ALA A 154 -10.59 16.92 0.25
C ALA A 154 -11.79 16.12 0.81
N GLU A 155 -12.44 16.61 1.89
CA GLU A 155 -13.64 15.97 2.45
C GLU A 155 -14.87 16.02 1.54
N ASN A 156 -14.91 16.94 0.57
CA ASN A 156 -16.02 17.10 -0.36
C ASN A 156 -15.89 16.22 -1.62
N LEU A 157 -14.78 15.51 -1.79
CA LEU A 157 -14.61 14.58 -2.89
C LEU A 157 -15.47 13.33 -2.71
N PRO A 158 -15.99 12.73 -3.81
CA PRO A 158 -16.50 11.36 -3.78
C PRO A 158 -15.45 10.38 -3.23
N TYR A 159 -15.90 9.29 -2.61
CA TYR A 159 -15.02 8.34 -1.90
C TYR A 159 -13.89 7.80 -2.79
N GLY A 160 -14.20 7.36 -4.01
CA GLY A 160 -13.20 6.89 -4.97
C GLY A 160 -12.15 7.96 -5.32
N LYS A 161 -12.56 9.24 -5.45
CA LYS A 161 -11.63 10.35 -5.70
C LYS A 161 -10.74 10.66 -4.49
N GLN A 162 -11.26 10.48 -3.26
CA GLN A 162 -10.43 10.61 -2.06
C GLN A 162 -9.33 9.53 -2.03
N ARG A 163 -9.65 8.29 -2.43
CA ARG A 163 -8.65 7.21 -2.53
C ARG A 163 -7.58 7.52 -3.58
N LEU A 164 -7.99 8.01 -4.76
CA LEU A 164 -7.03 8.42 -5.79
C LEU A 164 -6.14 9.58 -5.31
N LEU A 165 -6.68 10.53 -4.55
CA LEU A 165 -5.91 11.61 -3.94
C LEU A 165 -4.89 11.08 -2.91
N GLU A 166 -5.25 10.08 -2.11
CA GLU A 166 -4.31 9.44 -1.18
C GLU A 166 -3.14 8.81 -1.91
N ILE A 167 -3.40 8.12 -3.03
CA ILE A 167 -2.36 7.52 -3.89
C ILE A 167 -1.51 8.62 -4.55
N ALA A 168 -2.12 9.68 -5.07
CA ALA A 168 -1.40 10.81 -5.67
C ALA A 168 -0.47 11.48 -4.65
N ARG A 169 -0.92 11.64 -3.40
CA ARG A 169 -0.10 12.14 -2.29
C ARG A 169 1.06 11.21 -1.96
N ALA A 170 0.84 9.90 -1.98
CA ALA A 170 1.91 8.93 -1.78
C ALA A 170 2.97 9.03 -2.89
N LEU A 171 2.54 9.19 -4.16
CA LEU A 171 3.45 9.35 -5.30
C LEU A 171 4.35 10.60 -5.17
N ALA A 172 3.87 11.66 -4.54
CA ALA A 172 4.64 12.88 -4.31
C ALA A 172 5.82 12.71 -3.33
N THR A 173 5.92 11.58 -2.61
CA THR A 173 6.99 11.33 -1.62
C THR A 173 8.25 10.67 -2.19
N ASP A 174 8.41 10.54 -3.51
CA ASP A 174 9.52 9.83 -4.17
C ASP A 174 9.67 8.39 -3.65
N MET A 175 8.54 7.68 -3.60
CA MET A 175 8.49 6.32 -3.07
C MET A 175 9.17 5.30 -3.99
N LYS A 176 9.78 4.28 -3.38
CA LYS A 176 10.38 3.13 -4.03
C LYS A 176 9.49 1.90 -4.00
N LEU A 177 8.54 1.86 -3.07
CA LEU A 177 7.57 0.78 -2.89
C LEU A 177 6.24 1.38 -2.41
N LEU A 178 5.14 0.99 -3.04
CA LEU A 178 3.79 1.34 -2.63
C LEU A 178 3.09 0.12 -2.02
N LEU A 179 2.57 0.28 -0.81
CA LEU A 179 1.73 -0.70 -0.13
C LEU A 179 0.28 -0.21 -0.19
N LEU A 180 -0.58 -0.98 -0.84
CA LEU A 180 -2.01 -0.70 -0.93
C LEU A 180 -2.79 -1.67 -0.03
N ASP A 181 -3.47 -1.13 0.97
CA ASP A 181 -4.22 -1.90 1.98
C ASP A 181 -5.72 -1.76 1.70
N GLU A 182 -6.30 -2.77 1.07
CA GLU A 182 -7.71 -2.86 0.65
C GLU A 182 -8.20 -1.57 -0.05
N PRO A 183 -7.52 -1.14 -1.14
CA PRO A 183 -7.82 0.16 -1.74
C PRO A 183 -9.20 0.22 -2.41
N ALA A 184 -9.81 -0.91 -2.79
CA ALA A 184 -11.13 -0.95 -3.41
C ALA A 184 -12.28 -1.10 -2.40
N ALA A 185 -11.98 -1.26 -1.10
CA ALA A 185 -13.02 -1.44 -0.09
C ALA A 185 -14.01 -0.27 -0.07
N GLY A 186 -15.30 -0.58 -0.18
CA GLY A 186 -16.38 0.42 -0.19
C GLY A 186 -16.57 1.19 -1.51
N MET A 187 -15.85 0.83 -2.56
CA MET A 187 -16.01 1.42 -3.90
C MET A 187 -17.10 0.73 -4.71
N ASN A 188 -17.77 1.51 -5.54
CA ASN A 188 -18.66 0.95 -6.58
C ASN A 188 -17.83 0.44 -7.78
N PRO A 189 -18.43 -0.35 -8.71
CA PRO A 189 -17.72 -0.92 -9.86
C PRO A 189 -17.00 0.10 -10.75
N VAL A 190 -17.57 1.30 -10.91
CA VAL A 190 -16.98 2.37 -11.73
C VAL A 190 -15.72 2.93 -11.05
N GLU A 191 -15.79 3.21 -9.75
CA GLU A 191 -14.65 3.67 -8.95
C GLU A 191 -13.55 2.62 -8.90
N THR A 192 -13.91 1.32 -8.76
CA THR A 192 -12.93 0.22 -8.80
C THR A 192 -12.22 0.15 -10.15
N ALA A 193 -12.94 0.36 -11.27
CA ALA A 193 -12.34 0.41 -12.59
C ALA A 193 -11.36 1.59 -12.74
N GLU A 194 -11.71 2.79 -12.26
CA GLU A 194 -10.82 3.95 -12.24
C GLU A 194 -9.57 3.72 -11.38
N LEU A 195 -9.73 3.08 -10.22
CA LEU A 195 -8.62 2.68 -9.36
C LEU A 195 -7.68 1.71 -10.07
N LYS A 196 -8.24 0.67 -10.69
CA LYS A 196 -7.49 -0.32 -11.47
C LYS A 196 -6.63 0.33 -12.56
N GLU A 197 -7.20 1.23 -13.35
CA GLU A 197 -6.46 1.95 -14.39
C GLU A 197 -5.37 2.85 -13.79
N SER A 198 -5.63 3.47 -12.64
CA SER A 198 -4.64 4.29 -11.92
C SER A 198 -3.47 3.44 -11.41
N ILE A 199 -3.72 2.26 -10.86
CA ILE A 199 -2.69 1.32 -10.39
C ILE A 199 -1.83 0.84 -11.58
N LYS A 200 -2.45 0.47 -12.71
CA LYS A 200 -1.73 0.09 -13.93
C LYS A 200 -0.84 1.23 -14.44
N MET A 201 -1.38 2.45 -14.51
CA MET A 201 -0.63 3.63 -14.93
C MET A 201 0.60 3.87 -14.05
N LEU A 202 0.48 3.73 -12.71
CA LEU A 202 1.60 3.86 -11.79
C LEU A 202 2.70 2.85 -12.10
N ARG A 203 2.32 1.59 -12.32
CA ARG A 203 3.25 0.53 -12.67
C ARG A 203 3.96 0.79 -14.01
N GLU A 204 3.22 1.10 -15.05
CA GLU A 204 3.73 1.25 -16.40
C GLU A 204 4.58 2.51 -16.56
N LYS A 205 4.10 3.65 -16.04
CA LYS A 205 4.74 4.95 -16.23
C LYS A 205 5.91 5.17 -15.29
N PHE A 206 5.78 4.76 -14.02
CA PHE A 206 6.77 5.05 -12.97
C PHE A 206 7.59 3.83 -12.57
N ARG A 207 7.22 2.62 -13.04
CA ARG A 207 7.86 1.35 -12.67
C ARG A 207 7.96 1.14 -11.16
N ILE A 208 7.03 1.73 -10.40
CA ILE A 208 6.95 1.57 -8.95
C ILE A 208 6.41 0.16 -8.66
N PRO A 209 7.14 -0.64 -7.87
CA PRO A 209 6.61 -1.91 -7.39
C PRO A 209 5.49 -1.66 -6.39
N ILE A 210 4.46 -2.49 -6.45
CA ILE A 210 3.25 -2.37 -5.63
C ILE A 210 2.98 -3.70 -4.95
N LEU A 211 2.78 -3.67 -3.63
CA LEU A 211 2.23 -4.79 -2.87
C LEU A 211 0.80 -4.45 -2.45
N LEU A 212 -0.14 -5.26 -2.89
CA LEU A 212 -1.57 -5.07 -2.74
C LEU A 212 -2.16 -6.11 -1.78
N ILE A 213 -2.84 -5.68 -0.73
CA ILE A 213 -3.78 -6.52 0.01
C ILE A 213 -5.18 -6.22 -0.49
N GLU A 214 -5.92 -7.25 -0.89
CA GLU A 214 -7.31 -7.14 -1.32
C GLU A 214 -8.09 -8.42 -1.02
N HIS A 215 -9.41 -8.25 -0.83
CA HIS A 215 -10.35 -9.34 -0.68
C HIS A 215 -11.14 -9.61 -1.97
N ASP A 216 -11.22 -8.63 -2.86
CA ASP A 216 -11.83 -8.82 -4.19
C ASP A 216 -10.86 -9.61 -5.09
N MET A 217 -11.11 -10.93 -5.16
CA MET A 217 -10.30 -11.83 -5.98
C MET A 217 -10.37 -11.46 -7.46
N SER A 218 -11.48 -10.88 -7.94
CA SER A 218 -11.61 -10.47 -9.34
C SER A 218 -10.65 -9.33 -9.68
N LEU A 219 -10.49 -8.38 -8.77
CA LEU A 219 -9.52 -7.31 -8.90
C LEU A 219 -8.10 -7.89 -8.87
N VAL A 220 -7.75 -8.68 -7.85
CA VAL A 220 -6.40 -9.27 -7.70
C VAL A 220 -6.00 -10.06 -8.93
N MET A 221 -6.84 -11.00 -9.37
CA MET A 221 -6.58 -11.85 -10.53
C MET A 221 -6.43 -11.04 -11.83
N SER A 222 -7.07 -9.88 -11.92
CA SER A 222 -7.05 -9.06 -13.15
C SER A 222 -5.86 -8.11 -13.27
N ILE A 223 -5.17 -7.78 -12.18
CA ILE A 223 -4.08 -6.79 -12.20
C ILE A 223 -2.74 -7.29 -11.69
N CYS A 224 -2.72 -8.30 -10.80
CA CYS A 224 -1.46 -8.79 -10.22
C CYS A 224 -0.74 -9.71 -11.21
N GLU A 225 0.59 -9.62 -11.22
CA GLU A 225 1.47 -10.51 -12.02
C GLU A 225 1.82 -11.76 -11.24
N ARG A 226 1.89 -11.63 -9.91
CA ARG A 226 2.22 -12.70 -8.99
C ARG A 226 1.44 -12.48 -7.69
N ILE A 227 1.09 -13.56 -7.04
CA ILE A 227 0.31 -13.56 -5.81
C ILE A 227 1.05 -14.40 -4.78
N TYR A 228 1.14 -13.90 -3.56
CA TYR A 228 1.47 -14.67 -2.36
C TYR A 228 0.18 -14.94 -1.59
N VAL A 229 -0.04 -16.19 -1.25
CA VAL A 229 -1.16 -16.62 -0.40
C VAL A 229 -0.65 -16.86 1.01
N LEU A 230 -1.20 -16.12 1.95
CA LEU A 230 -0.87 -16.24 3.36
C LEU A 230 -1.95 -17.04 4.08
N ASN A 231 -1.55 -18.03 4.90
CA ASN A 231 -2.44 -18.76 5.77
C ASN A 231 -1.75 -19.00 7.12
N PHE A 232 -2.44 -18.73 8.23
CA PHE A 232 -1.91 -18.86 9.60
C PHE A 232 -0.49 -18.28 9.81
N GLY A 233 -0.21 -17.14 9.17
CA GLY A 233 1.07 -16.43 9.31
C GLY A 233 2.20 -16.95 8.43
N GLU A 234 1.98 -17.93 7.57
CA GLU A 234 2.98 -18.53 6.68
C GLU A 234 2.55 -18.41 5.21
N ILE A 235 3.52 -18.41 4.29
CA ILE A 235 3.22 -18.43 2.85
C ILE A 235 2.80 -19.86 2.47
N LEU A 236 1.52 -20.02 2.16
CA LEU A 236 0.93 -21.27 1.70
C LEU A 236 1.31 -21.58 0.26
N ALA A 237 1.24 -20.55 -0.61
CA ALA A 237 1.55 -20.68 -2.03
C ALA A 237 2.01 -19.33 -2.61
N SER A 238 2.76 -19.39 -3.69
CA SER A 238 3.08 -18.21 -4.50
C SER A 238 3.13 -18.60 -5.98
N GLY A 239 2.61 -17.74 -6.86
CA GLY A 239 2.58 -18.03 -8.29
C GLY A 239 1.80 -16.97 -9.08
N LYS A 240 1.60 -17.24 -10.35
CA LYS A 240 0.73 -16.42 -11.21
C LYS A 240 -0.74 -16.58 -10.80
N PRO A 241 -1.60 -15.60 -11.13
CA PRO A 241 -3.03 -15.68 -10.80
C PRO A 241 -3.69 -17.00 -11.20
N GLU A 242 -3.39 -17.50 -12.41
CA GLU A 242 -3.94 -18.76 -12.93
C GLU A 242 -3.49 -20.00 -12.12
N GLU A 243 -2.24 -20.00 -11.64
CA GLU A 243 -1.68 -21.07 -10.80
C GLU A 243 -2.34 -21.08 -9.42
N ILE A 244 -2.53 -19.89 -8.85
CA ILE A 244 -3.17 -19.72 -7.54
C ILE A 244 -4.65 -20.09 -7.58
N ALA A 245 -5.38 -19.70 -8.64
CA ALA A 245 -6.80 -20.03 -8.81
C ALA A 245 -7.07 -21.54 -8.87
N ASN A 246 -6.11 -22.33 -9.35
CA ASN A 246 -6.24 -23.79 -9.48
C ASN A 246 -5.52 -24.58 -8.37
N ASN A 247 -4.94 -23.89 -7.38
CA ASN A 247 -4.22 -24.54 -6.29
C ASN A 247 -5.21 -25.09 -5.25
N LYS A 248 -5.19 -26.41 -5.02
CA LYS A 248 -6.11 -27.08 -4.10
C LYS A 248 -5.96 -26.61 -2.66
N ASP A 249 -4.73 -26.43 -2.19
CA ASP A 249 -4.45 -26.00 -0.82
C ASP A 249 -4.98 -24.58 -0.57
N VAL A 250 -4.91 -23.73 -1.61
CA VAL A 250 -5.47 -22.37 -1.57
C VAL A 250 -6.99 -22.43 -1.50
N ILE A 251 -7.63 -23.25 -2.34
CA ILE A 251 -9.09 -23.43 -2.35
C ILE A 251 -9.58 -23.92 -0.99
N GLU A 252 -8.93 -24.93 -0.43
CA GLU A 252 -9.25 -25.50 0.90
C GLU A 252 -9.09 -24.47 2.02
N ALA A 253 -8.04 -23.63 1.96
CA ALA A 253 -7.80 -22.59 2.97
C ALA A 253 -8.90 -21.49 2.98
N TYR A 254 -9.60 -21.28 1.87
CA TYR A 254 -10.72 -20.37 1.79
C TYR A 254 -12.06 -21.03 2.13
N LEU A 255 -12.29 -22.29 1.68
CA LEU A 255 -13.53 -23.03 1.94
C LEU A 255 -13.64 -23.53 3.39
N GLY A 256 -12.54 -23.96 4.02
CA GLY A 256 -12.54 -24.46 5.40
C GLY A 256 -12.89 -23.42 6.46
N LYS A 257 -13.09 -22.14 6.08
CA LYS A 257 -13.54 -21.07 6.98
C LYS A 257 -15.01 -20.69 6.80
N GLU A 258 -15.61 -21.00 5.66
CA GLU A 258 -17.07 -20.78 5.50
C GLU A 258 -17.86 -21.70 6.44
N ASP A 259 -17.38 -22.90 6.71
CA ASP A 259 -18.01 -23.85 7.65
C ASP A 259 -17.89 -23.42 9.13
N GLU A 260 -16.81 -22.72 9.54
CA GLU A 260 -16.63 -22.26 10.92
C GLU A 260 -17.43 -20.98 11.25
N ASP A 261 -17.67 -20.11 10.26
CA ASP A 261 -18.46 -18.89 10.45
C ASP A 261 -19.97 -19.18 10.48
N GLU A 262 -20.46 -20.28 9.88
CA GLU A 262 -21.87 -20.72 9.95
C GLU A 262 -22.19 -21.47 11.26
N GLU A 263 -21.24 -22.18 11.87
CA GLU A 263 -21.47 -22.89 13.15
C GLU A 263 -21.39 -21.97 14.38
N GLY A 264 -20.74 -20.80 14.28
CA GLY A 264 -20.61 -19.82 15.38
C GLY A 264 -21.84 -18.94 15.62
N GLY A 265 -22.83 -18.93 14.71
CA GLY A 265 -24.00 -18.03 14.76
C GLY A 265 -25.27 -18.61 15.41
N GLY A 266 -25.24 -19.82 15.96
CA GLY A 266 -26.42 -20.55 16.36
C GLY A 266 -26.51 -20.96 17.82
N ASN A 267 -26.25 -20.06 18.81
CA ASN A 267 -26.63 -20.35 20.20
C ASN A 267 -26.60 -19.08 21.09
N ASP A 268 -27.57 -18.17 20.91
CA ASP A 268 -27.96 -17.22 21.94
C ASP A 268 -29.40 -16.73 21.66
N ALA A 269 -30.35 -17.66 21.78
CA ALA A 269 -31.76 -17.31 21.99
C ALA A 269 -32.47 -18.50 22.63
N GLU A 270 -32.35 -18.60 23.96
CA GLU A 270 -33.39 -19.13 24.85
C GLU A 270 -32.80 -19.21 26.27
N GLY A 271 -33.30 -18.30 27.16
CA GLY A 271 -33.00 -18.33 28.60
C GLY A 271 -33.30 -17.00 29.28
#